data_874c09d0526145faf60db31c5b8ee1b7
#
_entry.id   874c09d0526145faf60db31c5b8ee1b7
#
_cell.length_a   1.000
_cell.length_b   1.000
_cell.length_c   1.000
_cell.angle_alpha   90.00
_cell.angle_beta   90.00
_cell.angle_gamma   90.00
#
_symmetry.space_group_name_H-M   'P 1'
#
loop_
_entity.id
_entity.type
_entity.pdbx_description
1 polymer ?
#
loop_
_entity_poly.entity_id
_entity_poly.type
_entity_poly.pdbx_seq_one_letter_code
_entity_poly.pdbx_strand_id
1 'polypeptide(L)'
;MAVEKKLQEKILDAYPAKVMRNRKKHIVIRESEQKQEIAANTRTVPGIITNRGCCFAGCKGVVIGPIVDMVHIVHGPIGCAYYSWGTRRNKGRARPDGKNFLAYSFCTDMQESDIVFGGEKKLMRAIEEAYEAFAPRAISISATCPVGLIGDDIHQVAKQASQKLGIPVLAFSCEGYKGVSQSAGHHIANNKLMADVVGTGEMEEKKPYSINMLGEYNIGGDEWEISRVLQKVGYNVITTMTGNSVYDEISQAHHADLNLVQCHRSINYIADMIETKYGLPWVKVNFIGIEAMGKSLRDMAKYFGDNDLIARTEEVIAEETAAIKDEMGFYKKMCEGKTAVLFVGGSRAHHYQGLLREIGIETVAAGYEFAHRDDYEGRDVIPDIKIDADSRNIEELDVKQDEKMYRLRLSKEKYEELKKEIPLSSYPGLMTEMKDGTIVVDDLNHFETEMLIKALKPAFFGSGIKDKYIIQKMGVYSKQMHSYDYSGPYAGYRGAVNFAKDVAAGVHTPAWSYVTPPWKKEPSLVGKVAEEGA
;
A
#
# COMPACT_ATOMS: atom_id res chain seq x y z
N MET A 1 -18.46 22.97 8.02
CA MET A 1 -17.80 23.96 7.12
C MET A 1 -17.19 25.16 7.84
N ALA A 2 -17.88 25.91 8.69
CA ALA A 2 -17.28 27.06 9.37
C ALA A 2 -16.20 26.68 10.40
N VAL A 3 -16.35 25.56 11.09
CA VAL A 3 -15.39 25.06 12.08
C VAL A 3 -14.13 24.53 11.40
N GLU A 4 -14.31 23.81 10.30
CA GLU A 4 -13.22 23.21 9.52
C GLU A 4 -12.38 24.28 8.83
N LYS A 5 -13.01 25.34 8.27
CA LYS A 5 -12.29 26.50 7.69
C LYS A 5 -11.47 27.23 8.76
N LYS A 6 -12.03 27.46 9.94
CA LYS A 6 -11.28 28.05 11.07
C LYS A 6 -10.13 27.15 11.53
N LEU A 7 -10.31 25.82 11.50
CA LEU A 7 -9.24 24.87 11.84
C LEU A 7 -8.13 24.89 10.80
N GLN A 8 -8.46 24.89 9.51
CA GLN A 8 -7.49 25.03 8.42
C GLN A 8 -6.69 26.33 8.55
N GLU A 9 -7.35 27.45 8.77
CA GLU A 9 -6.70 28.76 9.00
C GLU A 9 -5.76 28.69 10.20
N LYS A 10 -6.20 28.17 11.34
CA LYS A 10 -5.38 28.04 12.54
C LYS A 10 -4.14 27.16 12.35
N ILE A 11 -4.24 26.10 11.57
CA ILE A 11 -3.09 25.25 11.23
C ILE A 11 -2.11 26.04 10.37
N LEU A 12 -2.61 26.74 9.35
CA LEU A 12 -1.78 27.46 8.40
C LEU A 12 -1.11 28.70 9.01
N ASP A 13 -1.81 29.43 9.87
CA ASP A 13 -1.29 30.63 10.54
C ASP A 13 -0.14 30.34 11.52
N ALA A 14 -0.04 29.10 11.99
CA ALA A 14 1.06 28.69 12.84
C ALA A 14 2.40 28.52 12.09
N TYR A 15 2.37 28.50 10.75
CA TYR A 15 3.56 28.31 9.94
C TYR A 15 4.19 29.63 9.48
N PRO A 16 5.54 29.66 9.29
CA PRO A 16 6.18 30.72 8.56
C PRO A 16 5.58 30.89 7.15
N ALA A 17 5.51 32.12 6.64
CA ALA A 17 4.82 32.45 5.37
C ALA A 17 5.19 31.57 4.17
N LYS A 18 6.47 31.11 4.06
CA LYS A 18 6.92 30.20 2.99
C LYS A 18 6.29 28.82 3.14
N VAL A 19 6.26 28.28 4.35
CA VAL A 19 5.67 26.96 4.66
C VAL A 19 4.16 27.02 4.49
N MET A 20 3.51 28.03 5.01
CA MET A 20 2.07 28.28 4.88
C MET A 20 1.62 28.27 3.40
N ARG A 21 2.32 28.99 2.53
CA ARG A 21 2.01 29.01 1.08
C ARG A 21 2.12 27.64 0.43
N ASN A 22 3.08 26.81 0.86
CA ASN A 22 3.20 25.42 0.39
C ASN A 22 2.05 24.57 0.95
N ARG A 23 1.88 24.52 2.28
CA ARG A 23 0.90 23.65 2.95
C ARG A 23 -0.55 23.95 2.59
N LYS A 24 -0.89 25.21 2.29
CA LYS A 24 -2.25 25.58 1.86
C LYS A 24 -2.79 24.76 0.69
N LYS A 25 -1.91 24.30 -0.19
CA LYS A 25 -2.29 23.47 -1.35
C LYS A 25 -2.49 21.98 -1.02
N HIS A 26 -2.03 21.54 0.15
CA HIS A 26 -2.07 20.17 0.63
C HIS A 26 -3.22 19.92 1.63
N ILE A 27 -3.97 20.94 2.00
CA ILE A 27 -5.08 20.83 2.95
C ILE A 27 -6.33 21.39 2.29
N VAL A 28 -7.31 20.52 2.03
CA VAL A 28 -8.55 20.87 1.32
C VAL A 28 -9.74 20.48 2.19
N ILE A 29 -10.79 21.30 2.19
CA ILE A 29 -12.07 20.96 2.81
C ILE A 29 -13.00 20.52 1.70
N ARG A 30 -13.56 19.32 1.80
CA ARG A 30 -14.43 18.75 0.78
C ARG A 30 -15.67 19.63 0.55
N GLU A 31 -15.90 20.03 -0.69
CA GLU A 31 -17.08 20.73 -1.19
C GLU A 31 -17.50 20.07 -2.51
N SER A 32 -18.56 19.25 -2.50
CA SER A 32 -18.96 18.40 -3.62
C SER A 32 -19.35 19.17 -4.89
N GLU A 33 -19.87 20.38 -4.73
CA GLU A 33 -20.28 21.26 -5.83
C GLU A 33 -19.11 21.91 -6.57
N GLN A 34 -17.89 21.81 -6.04
CA GLN A 34 -16.71 22.46 -6.62
C GLN A 34 -15.68 21.42 -7.04
N LYS A 35 -15.07 21.63 -8.23
CA LYS A 35 -13.87 20.88 -8.60
C LYS A 35 -12.72 21.37 -7.72
N GLN A 36 -12.24 20.50 -6.86
CA GLN A 36 -11.16 20.80 -5.93
C GLN A 36 -9.90 20.07 -6.35
N GLU A 37 -8.76 20.76 -6.29
CA GLU A 37 -7.44 20.21 -6.56
C GLU A 37 -6.62 20.16 -5.28
N ILE A 38 -5.89 19.08 -5.08
CA ILE A 38 -4.96 18.91 -3.97
C ILE A 38 -3.53 18.71 -4.50
N ALA A 39 -2.58 19.40 -3.91
CA ALA A 39 -1.18 19.16 -4.23
C ALA A 39 -0.71 17.87 -3.54
N ALA A 40 -0.22 16.92 -4.30
CA ALA A 40 0.29 15.65 -3.81
C ALA A 40 1.60 15.28 -4.52
N ASN A 41 2.36 14.34 -3.95
CA ASN A 41 3.65 13.90 -4.46
C ASN A 41 4.67 15.05 -4.66
N THR A 42 4.72 15.98 -3.73
CA THR A 42 5.66 17.10 -3.76
C THR A 42 6.78 16.92 -2.74
N ARG A 43 7.93 17.57 -2.99
CA ARG A 43 9.02 17.58 -2.01
C ARG A 43 8.61 18.34 -0.75
N THR A 44 8.99 17.78 0.39
CA THR A 44 8.76 18.46 1.69
C THR A 44 9.56 19.75 1.79
N VAL A 45 9.04 20.70 2.54
CA VAL A 45 9.81 21.88 2.93
C VAL A 45 10.87 21.45 3.94
N PRO A 46 12.15 21.85 3.76
CA PRO A 46 13.20 21.50 4.72
C PRO A 46 12.82 21.91 6.15
N GLY A 47 13.01 20.98 7.09
CA GLY A 47 12.66 21.16 8.50
C GLY A 47 11.25 20.72 8.88
N ILE A 48 10.37 20.44 7.92
CA ILE A 48 9.05 19.86 8.16
C ILE A 48 9.13 18.36 7.83
N ILE A 49 8.99 17.52 8.85
CA ILE A 49 9.04 16.06 8.69
C ILE A 49 7.64 15.54 8.40
N THR A 50 7.45 14.96 7.22
CA THR A 50 6.27 14.19 6.86
C THR A 50 6.47 12.70 7.16
N ASN A 51 5.39 11.95 7.31
CA ASN A 51 5.43 10.56 7.78
C ASN A 51 5.47 9.53 6.64
N ARG A 52 6.16 9.84 5.55
CA ARG A 52 6.32 8.93 4.41
C ARG A 52 7.64 8.20 4.37
N GLY A 53 7.67 7.04 3.70
CA GLY A 53 8.88 6.27 3.45
C GLY A 53 9.68 6.78 2.25
N CYS A 54 10.89 6.27 2.08
CA CYS A 54 11.76 6.56 0.94
C CYS A 54 11.54 5.55 -0.22
N CYS A 55 12.19 5.79 -1.36
CA CYS A 55 12.14 4.92 -2.53
C CYS A 55 12.49 3.46 -2.21
N PHE A 56 13.57 3.21 -1.47
CA PHE A 56 13.95 1.86 -1.02
C PHE A 56 12.82 1.16 -0.25
N ALA A 57 12.13 1.89 0.64
CA ALA A 57 11.01 1.31 1.40
C ALA A 57 9.85 0.89 0.49
N GLY A 58 9.56 1.65 -0.56
CA GLY A 58 8.54 1.31 -1.55
C GLY A 58 8.91 0.08 -2.38
N CYS A 59 10.13 0.04 -2.89
CA CYS A 59 10.61 -1.06 -3.71
C CYS A 59 10.76 -2.34 -2.89
N LYS A 60 11.77 -2.38 -2.02
CA LYS A 60 12.13 -3.58 -1.24
C LYS A 60 11.11 -3.87 -0.14
N GLY A 61 10.63 -2.84 0.56
CA GLY A 61 9.75 -3.05 1.70
C GLY A 61 8.32 -3.43 1.32
N VAL A 62 7.76 -2.80 0.28
CA VAL A 62 6.36 -3.00 -0.11
C VAL A 62 6.22 -4.02 -1.22
N VAL A 63 6.84 -3.78 -2.40
CA VAL A 63 6.52 -4.56 -3.62
C VAL A 63 7.25 -5.88 -3.67
N ILE A 64 8.59 -5.90 -3.58
CA ILE A 64 9.35 -7.14 -3.81
C ILE A 64 9.41 -8.03 -2.58
N GLY A 65 9.57 -7.43 -1.43
CA GLY A 65 9.84 -8.15 -0.20
C GLY A 65 8.80 -9.20 0.23
N PRO A 66 7.52 -9.13 -0.15
CA PRO A 66 6.52 -10.16 0.17
C PRO A 66 6.61 -11.44 -0.67
N ILE A 67 7.43 -11.49 -1.73
CA ILE A 67 7.63 -12.71 -2.55
C ILE A 67 8.39 -13.72 -1.70
N VAL A 68 7.78 -14.88 -1.43
CA VAL A 68 8.23 -15.76 -0.33
C VAL A 68 9.43 -16.64 -0.66
N ASP A 69 9.61 -17.06 -1.91
CA ASP A 69 10.65 -18.00 -2.38
C ASP A 69 11.91 -17.30 -2.94
N MET A 70 11.94 -15.98 -2.86
CA MET A 70 13.10 -15.17 -3.25
C MET A 70 13.94 -14.78 -2.04
N VAL A 71 15.25 -14.87 -2.16
CA VAL A 71 16.18 -14.22 -1.22
C VAL A 71 16.32 -12.75 -1.58
N HIS A 72 16.06 -11.87 -0.62
CA HIS A 72 16.07 -10.41 -0.81
C HIS A 72 17.29 -9.79 -0.16
N ILE A 73 18.39 -9.64 -0.91
CA ILE A 73 19.64 -9.04 -0.42
C ILE A 73 19.54 -7.52 -0.44
N VAL A 74 19.74 -6.90 0.71
CA VAL A 74 19.92 -5.46 0.83
C VAL A 74 21.41 -5.15 0.67
N HIS A 75 21.76 -4.46 -0.42
CA HIS A 75 23.13 -4.00 -0.63
C HIS A 75 23.31 -2.64 0.02
N GLY A 76 24.03 -2.63 1.15
CA GLY A 76 24.20 -1.44 1.95
C GLY A 76 24.52 -1.74 3.42
N PRO A 77 24.54 -0.71 4.27
CA PRO A 77 24.66 -0.85 5.72
C PRO A 77 23.46 -1.58 6.34
N ILE A 78 23.66 -2.20 7.50
CA ILE A 78 22.69 -3.05 8.17
C ILE A 78 21.36 -2.36 8.51
N GLY A 79 21.35 -1.04 8.70
CA GLY A 79 20.17 -0.29 9.15
C GLY A 79 18.98 -0.41 8.19
N CYS A 80 19.19 -0.24 6.88
CA CYS A 80 18.11 -0.38 5.89
C CYS A 80 17.55 -1.80 5.85
N ALA A 81 18.39 -2.82 5.98
CA ALA A 81 17.98 -4.23 6.05
C ALA A 81 17.14 -4.49 7.30
N TYR A 82 17.65 -4.10 8.46
CA TYR A 82 16.98 -4.30 9.76
C TYR A 82 15.61 -3.65 9.82
N TYR A 83 15.52 -2.36 9.49
CA TYR A 83 14.24 -1.64 9.59
C TYR A 83 13.21 -2.11 8.53
N SER A 84 13.65 -2.42 7.32
CA SER A 84 12.72 -2.94 6.30
C SER A 84 12.20 -4.34 6.63
N TRP A 85 13.01 -5.17 7.30
CA TRP A 85 12.59 -6.46 7.82
C TRP A 85 11.73 -6.31 9.08
N GLY A 86 12.16 -5.53 10.06
CA GLY A 86 11.47 -5.34 11.34
C GLY A 86 10.09 -4.69 11.24
N THR A 87 9.85 -3.87 10.20
CA THR A 87 8.54 -3.25 9.95
C THR A 87 7.62 -4.09 9.07
N ARG A 88 8.11 -5.19 8.51
CA ARG A 88 7.30 -6.08 7.68
C ARG A 88 6.25 -6.83 8.50
N ARG A 89 5.05 -6.93 7.95
CA ARG A 89 3.91 -7.63 8.54
C ARG A 89 3.20 -8.55 7.55
N ASN A 90 3.82 -8.77 6.39
CA ASN A 90 3.34 -9.71 5.39
C ASN A 90 3.43 -11.12 5.95
N LYS A 91 2.40 -11.92 5.72
CA LYS A 91 2.39 -13.34 6.06
C LYS A 91 2.62 -14.17 4.80
N GLY A 92 3.31 -15.28 4.92
CA GLY A 92 3.55 -16.23 3.86
C GLY A 92 3.43 -17.65 4.38
N ARG A 93 2.91 -18.57 3.55
CA ARG A 93 2.91 -20.00 3.83
C ARG A 93 4.08 -20.66 3.12
N ALA A 94 4.65 -21.67 3.74
CA ALA A 94 5.58 -22.54 3.06
C ALA A 94 4.89 -23.21 1.86
N ARG A 95 5.58 -23.27 0.73
CA ARG A 95 5.14 -23.98 -0.46
C ARG A 95 5.54 -25.46 -0.36
N PRO A 96 5.13 -26.34 -1.29
CA PRO A 96 5.50 -27.77 -1.27
C PRO A 96 7.00 -28.03 -1.20
N ASP A 97 7.84 -27.13 -1.75
CA ASP A 97 9.31 -27.18 -1.67
C ASP A 97 9.87 -26.65 -0.34
N GLY A 98 9.01 -26.21 0.57
CA GLY A 98 9.36 -25.68 1.89
C GLY A 98 9.94 -24.26 1.91
N LYS A 99 10.11 -23.60 0.77
CA LYS A 99 10.80 -22.32 0.68
C LYS A 99 9.91 -21.16 1.13
N ASN A 100 10.33 -20.47 2.17
CA ASN A 100 9.76 -19.21 2.63
C ASN A 100 10.83 -18.39 3.37
N PHE A 101 11.30 -17.33 2.73
CA PHE A 101 12.40 -16.50 3.25
C PHE A 101 11.95 -15.22 3.95
N LEU A 102 10.63 -15.01 4.16
CA LEU A 102 10.11 -13.81 4.80
C LEU A 102 10.63 -13.58 6.23
N ALA A 103 10.96 -14.65 6.94
CA ALA A 103 11.49 -14.57 8.31
C ALA A 103 12.95 -14.11 8.37
N TYR A 104 13.65 -14.10 7.23
CA TYR A 104 15.08 -13.80 7.18
C TYR A 104 15.35 -12.36 6.72
N SER A 105 16.48 -11.80 7.15
CA SER A 105 16.99 -10.53 6.67
C SER A 105 18.38 -10.76 6.08
N PHE A 106 18.53 -10.47 4.80
CA PHE A 106 19.81 -10.62 4.08
C PHE A 106 20.40 -9.24 3.79
N CYS A 107 21.67 -9.06 4.10
CA CYS A 107 22.36 -7.79 3.94
C CYS A 107 23.84 -8.00 3.63
N THR A 108 24.41 -7.15 2.82
CA THR A 108 25.86 -7.15 2.60
C THR A 108 26.62 -6.52 3.75
N ASP A 109 25.94 -5.81 4.67
CA ASP A 109 26.56 -5.12 5.81
C ASP A 109 27.78 -4.28 5.38
N MET A 110 27.55 -3.33 4.47
CA MET A 110 28.61 -2.45 3.98
C MET A 110 29.20 -1.63 5.12
N GLN A 111 30.52 -1.68 5.21
CA GLN A 111 31.33 -0.94 6.16
C GLN A 111 32.03 0.22 5.47
N GLU A 112 32.75 1.04 6.22
CA GLU A 112 33.47 2.20 5.72
C GLU A 112 34.42 1.84 4.56
N SER A 113 35.15 0.73 4.66
CA SER A 113 36.06 0.23 3.62
C SER A 113 35.31 -0.09 2.30
N ASP A 114 34.11 -0.66 2.41
CA ASP A 114 33.30 -0.98 1.22
C ASP A 114 32.79 0.30 0.53
N ILE A 115 32.52 1.35 1.31
CA ILE A 115 32.11 2.66 0.78
C ILE A 115 33.28 3.35 0.06
N VAL A 116 34.51 3.19 0.57
CA VAL A 116 35.70 3.81 -0.04
C VAL A 116 36.19 3.04 -1.28
N PHE A 117 36.16 1.72 -1.25
CA PHE A 117 36.79 0.87 -2.29
C PHE A 117 35.79 0.13 -3.18
N GLY A 118 34.48 0.30 -2.97
CA GLY A 118 33.40 -0.41 -3.67
C GLY A 118 32.97 -1.69 -2.98
N GLY A 119 31.67 -2.00 -3.10
CA GLY A 119 31.00 -3.14 -2.44
C GLY A 119 30.71 -4.34 -3.36
N GLU A 120 31.00 -4.24 -4.67
CA GLU A 120 30.58 -5.26 -5.66
C GLU A 120 31.11 -6.66 -5.36
N LYS A 121 32.36 -6.79 -4.92
CA LYS A 121 32.97 -8.08 -4.55
C LYS A 121 32.25 -8.72 -3.35
N LYS A 122 31.91 -7.88 -2.37
CA LYS A 122 31.15 -8.31 -1.19
C LYS A 122 29.74 -8.72 -1.55
N LEU A 123 29.11 -7.99 -2.46
CA LEU A 123 27.80 -8.34 -3.01
C LEU A 123 27.80 -9.68 -3.72
N MET A 124 28.76 -9.93 -4.63
CA MET A 124 28.88 -11.21 -5.33
C MET A 124 29.02 -12.37 -4.35
N ARG A 125 29.90 -12.22 -3.34
CA ARG A 125 30.07 -13.22 -2.30
C ARG A 125 28.78 -13.47 -1.52
N ALA A 126 28.06 -12.43 -1.12
CA ALA A 126 26.78 -12.57 -0.41
C ALA A 126 25.72 -13.31 -1.23
N ILE A 127 25.70 -13.10 -2.55
CA ILE A 127 24.80 -13.82 -3.47
C ILE A 127 25.16 -15.30 -3.51
N GLU A 128 26.45 -15.64 -3.64
CA GLU A 128 26.93 -17.02 -3.71
C GLU A 128 26.67 -17.78 -2.40
N GLU A 129 26.98 -17.18 -1.27
CA GLU A 129 26.73 -17.76 0.06
C GLU A 129 25.22 -17.97 0.31
N ALA A 130 24.38 -16.99 -0.08
CA ALA A 130 22.93 -17.13 0.04
C ALA A 130 22.36 -18.24 -0.88
N TYR A 131 22.89 -18.38 -2.09
CA TYR A 131 22.52 -19.45 -2.99
C TYR A 131 22.92 -20.83 -2.46
N GLU A 132 24.16 -20.97 -1.98
CA GLU A 132 24.66 -22.23 -1.41
C GLU A 132 23.86 -22.66 -0.17
N ALA A 133 23.55 -21.69 0.72
CA ALA A 133 22.84 -21.99 1.96
C ALA A 133 21.35 -22.27 1.79
N PHE A 134 20.66 -21.61 0.85
CA PHE A 134 19.20 -21.60 0.78
C PHE A 134 18.63 -22.11 -0.54
N ALA A 135 19.42 -22.25 -1.59
CA ALA A 135 18.98 -22.66 -2.94
C ALA A 135 17.65 -21.98 -3.38
N PRO A 136 17.54 -20.65 -3.35
CA PRO A 136 16.30 -19.94 -3.65
C PRO A 136 15.90 -20.08 -5.13
N ARG A 137 14.62 -19.84 -5.42
CA ARG A 137 14.13 -19.81 -6.82
C ARG A 137 14.69 -18.62 -7.60
N ALA A 138 14.86 -17.48 -6.93
CA ALA A 138 15.46 -16.28 -7.47
C ALA A 138 16.08 -15.43 -6.34
N ILE A 139 16.94 -14.48 -6.70
CA ILE A 139 17.54 -13.52 -5.75
C ILE A 139 17.23 -12.11 -6.21
N SER A 140 16.83 -11.24 -5.30
CA SER A 140 16.73 -9.79 -5.54
C SER A 140 17.82 -9.03 -4.80
N ILE A 141 18.39 -8.03 -5.47
CA ILE A 141 19.37 -7.09 -4.91
C ILE A 141 18.71 -5.72 -4.85
N SER A 142 18.63 -5.12 -3.67
CA SER A 142 18.07 -3.78 -3.48
C SER A 142 19.18 -2.81 -3.07
N ALA A 143 19.46 -1.82 -3.93
CA ALA A 143 20.45 -0.78 -3.65
C ALA A 143 19.95 0.20 -2.58
N THR A 144 20.86 0.56 -1.67
CA THR A 144 20.63 1.62 -0.68
C THR A 144 21.36 2.91 -1.09
N CYS A 145 21.14 4.01 -0.34
CA CYS A 145 21.72 5.30 -0.70
C CYS A 145 23.25 5.30 -0.90
N PRO A 146 24.07 4.67 -0.02
CA PRO A 146 25.52 4.60 -0.23
C PRO A 146 25.90 3.97 -1.57
N VAL A 147 25.24 2.89 -1.97
CA VAL A 147 25.50 2.15 -3.22
C VAL A 147 25.42 3.04 -4.46
N GLY A 148 24.34 3.83 -4.55
CA GLY A 148 24.19 4.76 -5.68
C GLY A 148 25.16 5.94 -5.63
N LEU A 149 25.68 6.32 -4.46
CA LEU A 149 26.65 7.40 -4.32
C LEU A 149 28.06 6.96 -4.71
N ILE A 150 28.46 5.73 -4.38
CA ILE A 150 29.76 5.18 -4.74
C ILE A 150 29.80 4.62 -6.17
N GLY A 151 28.64 4.34 -6.76
CA GLY A 151 28.52 3.89 -8.15
C GLY A 151 28.77 2.39 -8.36
N ASP A 152 28.48 1.54 -7.36
CA ASP A 152 28.52 0.08 -7.54
C ASP A 152 27.57 -0.37 -8.65
N ASP A 153 28.05 -1.13 -9.60
CA ASP A 153 27.24 -1.68 -10.70
C ASP A 153 26.56 -2.98 -10.29
N ILE A 154 25.47 -2.82 -9.52
CA ILE A 154 24.67 -3.97 -9.06
C ILE A 154 24.01 -4.74 -10.21
N HIS A 155 23.77 -4.11 -11.37
CA HIS A 155 23.18 -4.77 -12.55
C HIS A 155 24.17 -5.71 -13.20
N GLN A 156 25.43 -5.28 -13.34
CA GLN A 156 26.49 -6.15 -13.84
C GLN A 156 26.78 -7.32 -12.91
N VAL A 157 26.81 -7.08 -11.59
CA VAL A 157 26.94 -8.14 -10.58
C VAL A 157 25.78 -9.14 -10.68
N ALA A 158 24.53 -8.67 -10.77
CA ALA A 158 23.35 -9.52 -10.92
C ALA A 158 23.43 -10.38 -12.19
N LYS A 159 23.84 -9.80 -13.31
CA LYS A 159 24.00 -10.52 -14.59
C LYS A 159 25.05 -11.62 -14.49
N GLN A 160 26.21 -11.34 -13.92
CA GLN A 160 27.27 -12.32 -13.71
C GLN A 160 26.83 -13.45 -12.77
N ALA A 161 26.18 -13.09 -11.67
CA ALA A 161 25.65 -14.06 -10.70
C ALA A 161 24.58 -14.96 -11.32
N SER A 162 23.65 -14.39 -12.09
CA SER A 162 22.61 -15.15 -12.80
C SER A 162 23.21 -16.18 -13.78
N GLN A 163 24.23 -15.78 -14.54
CA GLN A 163 24.94 -16.68 -15.45
C GLN A 163 25.69 -17.79 -14.73
N LYS A 164 26.34 -17.45 -13.59
CA LYS A 164 27.12 -18.40 -12.80
C LYS A 164 26.23 -19.42 -12.09
N LEU A 165 25.12 -18.96 -11.50
CA LEU A 165 24.26 -19.79 -10.65
C LEU A 165 23.12 -20.49 -11.40
N GLY A 166 22.80 -20.05 -12.61
CA GLY A 166 21.70 -20.60 -13.42
C GLY A 166 20.30 -20.26 -12.89
N ILE A 167 20.18 -19.23 -12.04
CA ILE A 167 18.91 -18.73 -11.52
C ILE A 167 18.74 -17.25 -11.81
N PRO A 168 17.49 -16.72 -11.81
CA PRO A 168 17.25 -15.29 -11.91
C PRO A 168 17.85 -14.52 -10.72
N VAL A 169 18.67 -13.49 -11.02
CA VAL A 169 19.17 -12.52 -10.05
C VAL A 169 18.76 -11.12 -10.54
N LEU A 170 17.89 -10.44 -9.79
CA LEU A 170 17.26 -9.20 -10.18
C LEU A 170 17.83 -8.02 -9.37
N ALA A 171 18.37 -7.01 -10.03
CA ALA A 171 18.88 -5.81 -9.39
C ALA A 171 17.87 -4.65 -9.46
N PHE A 172 17.69 -3.95 -8.34
CA PHE A 172 16.78 -2.83 -8.18
C PHE A 172 17.55 -1.59 -7.70
N SER A 173 17.72 -0.63 -8.58
CA SER A 173 18.33 0.68 -8.26
C SER A 173 17.31 1.57 -7.55
N CYS A 174 17.04 1.26 -6.29
CA CYS A 174 15.97 1.88 -5.51
C CYS A 174 16.48 2.74 -4.33
N GLU A 175 17.61 3.39 -4.50
CA GLU A 175 18.23 4.26 -3.50
C GLU A 175 17.24 5.30 -2.99
N GLY A 176 17.25 5.51 -1.68
CA GLY A 176 16.20 6.27 -0.99
C GLY A 176 15.96 7.70 -1.50
N TYR A 177 16.93 8.31 -2.15
CA TYR A 177 16.85 9.67 -2.68
C TYR A 177 16.29 9.76 -4.12
N LYS A 178 16.03 8.65 -4.81
CA LYS A 178 15.60 8.66 -6.22
C LYS A 178 14.22 9.30 -6.44
N GLY A 179 13.33 9.24 -5.48
CA GLY A 179 12.03 9.90 -5.55
C GLY A 179 11.73 10.76 -4.33
N VAL A 180 10.58 11.39 -4.31
CA VAL A 180 10.11 12.17 -3.15
C VAL A 180 9.50 11.31 -2.07
N SER A 181 9.08 10.10 -2.41
CA SER A 181 8.40 9.17 -1.52
C SER A 181 8.63 7.71 -1.94
N GLN A 182 8.01 6.80 -1.23
CA GLN A 182 8.06 5.38 -1.54
C GLN A 182 7.29 5.00 -2.83
N SER A 183 6.45 5.87 -3.40
CA SER A 183 5.79 5.60 -4.68
C SER A 183 6.79 5.45 -5.84
N ALA A 184 7.90 6.17 -5.81
CA ALA A 184 9.01 5.97 -6.75
C ALA A 184 9.57 4.54 -6.70
N GLY A 185 9.68 3.98 -5.51
CA GLY A 185 10.11 2.59 -5.33
C GLY A 185 9.10 1.57 -5.87
N HIS A 186 7.80 1.86 -5.77
CA HIS A 186 6.79 1.04 -6.40
C HIS A 186 6.97 1.00 -7.92
N HIS A 187 7.20 2.16 -8.53
CA HIS A 187 7.43 2.28 -9.98
C HIS A 187 8.66 1.47 -10.42
N ILE A 188 9.81 1.64 -9.75
CA ILE A 188 11.03 0.87 -10.03
C ILE A 188 10.80 -0.64 -9.94
N ALA A 189 10.10 -1.09 -8.88
CA ALA A 189 9.81 -2.50 -8.71
C ALA A 189 8.89 -3.05 -9.82
N ASN A 190 7.84 -2.31 -10.16
CA ASN A 190 6.91 -2.68 -11.23
C ASN A 190 7.61 -2.77 -12.59
N ASN A 191 8.45 -1.78 -12.93
CA ASN A 191 9.22 -1.79 -14.18
C ASN A 191 10.10 -3.04 -14.28
N LYS A 192 10.82 -3.37 -13.20
CA LYS A 192 11.72 -4.53 -13.19
C LYS A 192 10.97 -5.85 -13.25
N LEU A 193 9.88 -6.01 -12.50
CA LEU A 193 9.03 -7.20 -12.56
C LEU A 193 8.42 -7.37 -13.97
N MET A 194 8.00 -6.27 -14.60
CA MET A 194 7.44 -6.32 -15.95
C MET A 194 8.48 -6.64 -17.02
N ALA A 195 9.71 -6.13 -16.88
CA ALA A 195 10.78 -6.35 -17.83
C ALA A 195 11.33 -7.79 -17.78
N ASP A 196 11.54 -8.32 -16.58
CA ASP A 196 12.36 -9.50 -16.37
C ASP A 196 11.59 -10.74 -15.86
N VAL A 197 10.35 -10.59 -15.38
CA VAL A 197 9.62 -11.69 -14.75
C VAL A 197 8.29 -11.98 -15.45
N VAL A 198 7.39 -11.01 -15.53
CA VAL A 198 6.07 -11.22 -16.13
C VAL A 198 6.17 -11.61 -17.59
N GLY A 199 5.58 -12.76 -17.95
CA GLY A 199 5.63 -13.28 -19.32
C GLY A 199 6.78 -14.25 -19.60
N THR A 200 7.59 -14.60 -18.59
CA THR A 200 8.68 -15.57 -18.77
C THR A 200 8.31 -17.01 -18.42
N GLY A 201 7.19 -17.21 -17.71
CA GLY A 201 6.71 -18.52 -17.28
C GLY A 201 5.66 -19.10 -18.21
N GLU A 202 5.75 -20.40 -18.46
CA GLU A 202 4.74 -21.17 -19.19
C GLU A 202 3.73 -21.80 -18.22
N MET A 203 2.51 -22.02 -18.69
CA MET A 203 1.46 -22.69 -17.94
C MET A 203 0.96 -23.90 -18.75
N GLU A 204 1.02 -25.08 -18.14
CA GLU A 204 0.58 -26.33 -18.79
C GLU A 204 -0.92 -26.35 -19.07
N GLU A 205 -1.73 -25.92 -18.11
CA GLU A 205 -3.19 -25.90 -18.22
C GLU A 205 -3.78 -24.64 -17.60
N LYS A 206 -4.51 -23.87 -18.38
CA LYS A 206 -5.23 -22.69 -17.90
C LYS A 206 -6.64 -23.08 -17.45
N LYS A 207 -6.98 -22.74 -16.21
CA LYS A 207 -8.34 -22.95 -15.66
C LYS A 207 -9.27 -21.81 -16.05
N PRO A 208 -10.59 -22.06 -16.11
CA PRO A 208 -11.59 -21.00 -16.30
C PRO A 208 -11.51 -19.94 -15.23
N TYR A 209 -11.93 -18.71 -15.56
CA TYR A 209 -11.97 -17.56 -14.65
C TYR A 209 -10.64 -17.31 -13.94
N SER A 210 -9.53 -17.44 -14.68
CA SER A 210 -8.20 -17.19 -14.16
C SER A 210 -7.93 -15.71 -13.99
N ILE A 211 -7.49 -15.32 -12.79
CA ILE A 211 -7.30 -13.91 -12.40
C ILE A 211 -5.94 -13.73 -11.72
N ASN A 212 -5.43 -12.49 -11.76
CA ASN A 212 -4.35 -12.04 -10.89
C ASN A 212 -4.89 -11.06 -9.86
N MET A 213 -4.35 -11.08 -8.65
CA MET A 213 -4.64 -10.10 -7.61
C MET A 213 -3.44 -9.16 -7.44
N LEU A 214 -3.58 -7.92 -7.85
CA LEU A 214 -2.50 -6.93 -7.86
C LEU A 214 -2.65 -5.93 -6.71
N GLY A 215 -1.55 -5.68 -5.99
CA GLY A 215 -1.55 -4.74 -4.87
C GLY A 215 -2.13 -5.29 -3.58
N GLU A 216 -2.14 -6.60 -3.43
CA GLU A 216 -2.41 -7.28 -2.16
C GLU A 216 -1.10 -7.87 -1.60
N TYR A 217 -0.82 -7.60 -0.33
CA TYR A 217 0.47 -7.90 0.29
C TYR A 217 0.39 -8.89 1.45
N ASN A 218 -0.74 -9.53 1.62
CA ASN A 218 -1.06 -10.49 2.68
C ASN A 218 -0.75 -9.98 4.10
N ILE A 219 -1.10 -8.72 4.35
CA ILE A 219 -0.97 -8.14 5.69
C ILE A 219 -2.02 -8.77 6.58
N GLY A 220 -1.57 -9.28 7.74
CA GLY A 220 -2.49 -9.93 8.67
C GLY A 220 -3.14 -11.24 8.17
N GLY A 221 -2.91 -11.63 6.92
CA GLY A 221 -3.55 -12.78 6.26
C GLY A 221 -4.71 -12.38 5.34
N ASP A 222 -4.76 -11.11 4.90
CA ASP A 222 -5.81 -10.60 4.01
C ASP A 222 -5.92 -11.41 2.71
N GLU A 223 -4.80 -11.70 2.05
CA GLU A 223 -4.80 -12.52 0.83
C GLU A 223 -5.48 -13.87 1.04
N TRP A 224 -5.23 -14.52 2.17
CA TRP A 224 -5.81 -15.84 2.45
C TRP A 224 -7.33 -15.79 2.60
N GLU A 225 -7.86 -14.75 3.23
CA GLU A 225 -9.32 -14.58 3.36
C GLU A 225 -9.96 -14.16 2.04
N ILE A 226 -9.32 -13.29 1.27
CA ILE A 226 -9.79 -12.91 -0.07
C ILE A 226 -9.81 -14.14 -0.99
N SER A 227 -8.70 -14.88 -1.07
CA SER A 227 -8.59 -16.08 -1.90
C SER A 227 -9.60 -17.16 -1.51
N ARG A 228 -9.92 -17.33 -0.22
CA ARG A 228 -10.98 -18.22 0.24
C ARG A 228 -12.33 -17.88 -0.40
N VAL A 229 -12.70 -16.61 -0.40
CA VAL A 229 -13.98 -16.16 -0.98
C VAL A 229 -13.97 -16.28 -2.50
N LEU A 230 -12.87 -15.88 -3.15
CA LEU A 230 -12.71 -15.97 -4.60
C LEU A 230 -12.81 -17.42 -5.10
N GLN A 231 -12.15 -18.35 -4.42
CA GLN A 231 -12.23 -19.78 -4.73
C GLN A 231 -13.64 -20.35 -4.53
N LYS A 232 -14.37 -19.89 -3.50
CA LYS A 232 -15.75 -20.29 -3.25
C LYS A 232 -16.69 -19.87 -4.38
N VAL A 233 -16.46 -18.68 -4.97
CA VAL A 233 -17.17 -18.22 -6.18
C VAL A 233 -16.74 -19.02 -7.42
N GLY A 234 -15.53 -19.56 -7.46
CA GLY A 234 -15.00 -20.36 -8.57
C GLY A 234 -13.89 -19.69 -9.37
N TYR A 235 -13.31 -18.59 -8.88
CA TYR A 235 -12.15 -17.97 -9.50
C TYR A 235 -10.87 -18.75 -9.24
N ASN A 236 -9.96 -18.74 -10.21
CA ASN A 236 -8.62 -19.30 -10.09
C ASN A 236 -7.61 -18.17 -10.03
N VAL A 237 -6.98 -17.97 -8.87
CA VAL A 237 -5.91 -16.99 -8.70
C VAL A 237 -4.61 -17.58 -9.24
N ILE A 238 -4.04 -17.01 -10.32
CA ILE A 238 -2.74 -17.41 -10.85
C ILE A 238 -1.65 -16.87 -9.94
N THR A 239 -1.70 -15.57 -9.63
CA THR A 239 -0.72 -14.94 -8.74
C THR A 239 -1.35 -13.81 -7.95
N THR A 240 -0.78 -13.57 -6.78
CA THR A 240 -0.97 -12.33 -6.02
C THR A 240 0.31 -11.50 -6.10
N MET A 241 0.23 -10.29 -6.59
CA MET A 241 1.39 -9.37 -6.58
C MET A 241 1.25 -8.40 -5.40
N THR A 242 2.05 -8.65 -4.32
CA THR A 242 3.08 -9.67 -4.20
C THR A 242 2.95 -10.48 -2.91
N GLY A 243 1.84 -10.33 -2.19
CA GLY A 243 1.64 -11.01 -0.90
C GLY A 243 1.50 -12.52 -1.04
N ASN A 244 2.34 -13.28 -0.32
CA ASN A 244 2.32 -14.75 -0.34
C ASN A 244 2.56 -15.37 -1.72
N SER A 245 3.13 -14.62 -2.67
CA SER A 245 3.43 -15.10 -4.03
C SER A 245 4.81 -15.74 -4.11
N VAL A 246 5.02 -16.50 -5.17
CA VAL A 246 6.30 -17.09 -5.57
C VAL A 246 6.69 -16.61 -6.97
N TYR A 247 7.97 -16.68 -7.27
CA TYR A 247 8.54 -16.20 -8.54
C TYR A 247 7.82 -16.79 -9.77
N ASP A 248 7.61 -18.10 -9.78
CA ASP A 248 6.99 -18.80 -10.93
C ASP A 248 5.54 -18.36 -11.16
N GLU A 249 4.74 -18.14 -10.12
CA GLU A 249 3.36 -17.63 -10.27
C GLU A 249 3.36 -16.21 -10.88
N ILE A 250 4.28 -15.33 -10.46
CA ILE A 250 4.40 -13.98 -11.04
C ILE A 250 4.81 -14.06 -12.50
N SER A 251 5.71 -14.98 -12.86
CA SER A 251 6.16 -15.15 -14.23
C SER A 251 5.02 -15.55 -15.20
N GLN A 252 4.00 -16.24 -14.68
CA GLN A 252 2.81 -16.72 -15.39
C GLN A 252 1.65 -15.72 -15.44
N ALA A 253 1.78 -14.54 -14.84
CA ALA A 253 0.69 -13.56 -14.69
C ALA A 253 -0.01 -13.19 -16.02
N HIS A 254 0.70 -13.24 -17.14
CA HIS A 254 0.16 -12.91 -18.48
C HIS A 254 -0.90 -13.92 -18.99
N HIS A 255 -1.02 -15.08 -18.37
CA HIS A 255 -2.02 -16.09 -18.72
C HIS A 255 -3.42 -15.81 -18.16
N ALA A 256 -3.58 -14.88 -17.22
CA ALA A 256 -4.88 -14.53 -16.65
C ALA A 256 -5.88 -13.99 -17.68
N ASP A 257 -7.15 -13.96 -17.30
CA ASP A 257 -8.24 -13.34 -18.06
C ASP A 257 -8.54 -11.93 -17.60
N LEU A 258 -8.26 -11.64 -16.31
CA LEU A 258 -8.52 -10.33 -15.68
C LEU A 258 -7.48 -10.07 -14.58
N ASN A 259 -7.00 -8.84 -14.50
CA ASN A 259 -6.25 -8.34 -13.36
C ASN A 259 -7.18 -7.63 -12.36
N LEU A 260 -7.06 -7.94 -11.08
CA LEU A 260 -7.75 -7.24 -9.99
C LEU A 260 -6.80 -6.28 -9.31
N VAL A 261 -7.06 -4.99 -9.36
CA VAL A 261 -6.21 -3.97 -8.71
C VAL A 261 -6.79 -3.58 -7.37
N GLN A 262 -6.24 -4.14 -6.28
CA GLN A 262 -6.64 -3.83 -4.90
C GLN A 262 -6.02 -2.50 -4.44
N CYS A 263 -4.72 -2.30 -4.59
CA CYS A 263 -4.04 -1.06 -4.24
C CYS A 263 -3.48 -0.38 -5.50
N HIS A 264 -4.24 0.58 -6.07
CA HIS A 264 -3.81 1.21 -7.32
C HIS A 264 -2.47 1.97 -7.15
N ARG A 265 -2.22 2.66 -6.03
CA ARG A 265 -0.98 3.44 -5.85
C ARG A 265 0.30 2.61 -5.92
N SER A 266 0.27 1.36 -5.49
CA SER A 266 1.48 0.54 -5.45
C SER A 266 1.70 -0.32 -6.70
N ILE A 267 0.66 -0.52 -7.55
CA ILE A 267 0.71 -1.56 -8.59
C ILE A 267 0.04 -1.15 -9.93
N ASN A 268 -0.55 0.05 -10.04
CA ASN A 268 -1.19 0.48 -11.29
C ASN A 268 -0.20 0.52 -12.48
N TYR A 269 1.06 0.83 -12.24
CA TYR A 269 2.09 0.84 -13.30
C TYR A 269 2.19 -0.52 -14.00
N ILE A 270 2.30 -1.62 -13.24
CA ILE A 270 2.41 -2.94 -13.85
C ILE A 270 1.08 -3.40 -14.44
N ALA A 271 -0.07 -3.02 -13.88
CA ALA A 271 -1.37 -3.34 -14.42
C ALA A 271 -1.54 -2.74 -15.83
N ASP A 272 -1.19 -1.47 -16.00
CA ASP A 272 -1.21 -0.79 -17.32
C ASP A 272 -0.21 -1.41 -18.30
N MET A 273 0.99 -1.76 -17.85
CA MET A 273 2.00 -2.41 -18.67
C MET A 273 1.57 -3.80 -19.13
N ILE A 274 0.92 -4.58 -18.27
CA ILE A 274 0.38 -5.91 -18.62
C ILE A 274 -0.78 -5.76 -19.62
N GLU A 275 -1.66 -4.79 -19.44
CA GLU A 275 -2.73 -4.50 -20.41
C GLU A 275 -2.17 -4.12 -21.77
N THR A 276 -1.18 -3.24 -21.80
CA THR A 276 -0.51 -2.80 -23.03
C THR A 276 0.19 -3.97 -23.74
N LYS A 277 0.98 -4.76 -23.03
CA LYS A 277 1.83 -5.80 -23.62
C LYS A 277 1.05 -7.05 -24.00
N TYR A 278 0.09 -7.46 -23.18
CA TYR A 278 -0.58 -8.76 -23.33
C TYR A 278 -2.08 -8.68 -23.61
N GLY A 279 -2.66 -7.47 -23.66
CA GLY A 279 -4.09 -7.26 -23.86
C GLY A 279 -4.94 -7.76 -22.69
N LEU A 280 -4.38 -7.81 -21.48
CA LEU A 280 -5.02 -8.28 -20.27
C LEU A 280 -5.54 -7.08 -19.45
N PRO A 281 -6.86 -6.80 -19.47
CA PRO A 281 -7.41 -5.64 -18.80
C PRO A 281 -7.41 -5.81 -17.28
N TRP A 282 -7.65 -4.70 -16.58
CA TRP A 282 -7.76 -4.71 -15.13
C TRP A 282 -9.01 -4.00 -14.63
N VAL A 283 -9.51 -4.44 -13.49
CA VAL A 283 -10.63 -3.82 -12.78
C VAL A 283 -10.17 -3.40 -11.38
N LYS A 284 -10.59 -2.19 -10.97
CA LYS A 284 -10.37 -1.74 -9.59
C LYS A 284 -11.32 -2.46 -8.65
N VAL A 285 -10.75 -3.12 -7.64
CA VAL A 285 -11.51 -3.82 -6.60
C VAL A 285 -11.22 -3.21 -5.23
N ASN A 286 -12.15 -3.43 -4.31
CA ASN A 286 -11.96 -3.17 -2.88
C ASN A 286 -12.50 -4.36 -2.08
N PHE A 287 -11.62 -5.12 -1.48
CA PHE A 287 -11.97 -6.28 -0.66
C PHE A 287 -12.01 -5.96 0.85
N ILE A 288 -11.96 -4.68 1.23
CA ILE A 288 -12.06 -4.21 2.62
C ILE A 288 -13.45 -3.60 2.83
N GLY A 289 -14.27 -4.25 3.63
CA GLY A 289 -15.68 -3.92 3.85
C GLY A 289 -16.63 -4.91 3.16
N ILE A 290 -17.80 -5.08 3.75
CA ILE A 290 -18.81 -6.06 3.31
C ILE A 290 -19.43 -5.62 1.97
N GLU A 291 -19.88 -4.36 1.91
CA GLU A 291 -20.49 -3.79 0.70
C GLU A 291 -19.46 -3.70 -0.43
N ALA A 292 -18.24 -3.28 -0.12
CA ALA A 292 -17.17 -3.13 -1.09
C ALA A 292 -16.72 -4.49 -1.65
N MET A 293 -16.62 -5.53 -0.80
CA MET A 293 -16.34 -6.90 -1.24
C MET A 293 -17.43 -7.41 -2.16
N GLY A 294 -18.71 -7.28 -1.77
CA GLY A 294 -19.85 -7.71 -2.57
C GLY A 294 -19.90 -7.00 -3.94
N LYS A 295 -19.69 -5.66 -3.95
CA LYS A 295 -19.61 -4.89 -5.20
C LYS A 295 -18.47 -5.40 -6.09
N SER A 296 -17.27 -5.61 -5.54
CA SER A 296 -16.13 -6.07 -6.31
C SER A 296 -16.37 -7.44 -6.93
N LEU A 297 -16.98 -8.38 -6.20
CA LEU A 297 -17.35 -9.70 -6.73
C LEU A 297 -18.36 -9.60 -7.87
N ARG A 298 -19.36 -8.71 -7.77
CA ARG A 298 -20.33 -8.44 -8.84
C ARG A 298 -19.70 -7.84 -10.09
N ASP A 299 -18.81 -6.86 -9.90
CA ASP A 299 -18.08 -6.22 -11.00
C ASP A 299 -17.22 -7.25 -11.76
N MET A 300 -16.57 -8.16 -11.04
CA MET A 300 -15.82 -9.27 -11.63
C MET A 300 -16.71 -10.25 -12.38
N ALA A 301 -17.81 -10.69 -11.77
CA ALA A 301 -18.75 -11.61 -12.42
C ALA A 301 -19.35 -11.01 -13.70
N LYS A 302 -19.66 -9.71 -13.67
CA LYS A 302 -20.14 -8.95 -14.82
C LYS A 302 -19.11 -8.88 -15.95
N TYR A 303 -17.82 -8.73 -15.63
CA TYR A 303 -16.73 -8.78 -16.61
C TYR A 303 -16.75 -10.10 -17.40
N PHE A 304 -16.88 -11.22 -16.72
CA PHE A 304 -16.94 -12.54 -17.37
C PHE A 304 -18.25 -12.80 -18.11
N GLY A 305 -19.36 -12.23 -17.64
CA GLY A 305 -20.69 -12.31 -18.27
C GLY A 305 -21.30 -13.72 -18.30
N ASP A 306 -20.83 -14.62 -17.47
CA ASP A 306 -21.31 -16.00 -17.32
C ASP A 306 -22.44 -16.05 -16.28
N ASN A 307 -23.61 -16.54 -16.66
CA ASN A 307 -24.80 -16.55 -15.81
C ASN A 307 -24.64 -17.44 -14.58
N ASP A 308 -23.94 -18.58 -14.70
CA ASP A 308 -23.72 -19.49 -13.57
C ASP A 308 -22.73 -18.87 -12.58
N LEU A 309 -21.71 -18.17 -13.07
CA LEU A 309 -20.78 -17.43 -12.24
C LEU A 309 -21.48 -16.27 -11.51
N ILE A 310 -22.36 -15.53 -12.19
CA ILE A 310 -23.16 -14.45 -11.62
C ILE A 310 -24.08 -14.99 -10.50
N ALA A 311 -24.80 -16.07 -10.76
CA ALA A 311 -25.68 -16.70 -9.77
C ALA A 311 -24.90 -17.18 -8.53
N ARG A 312 -23.78 -17.88 -8.73
CA ARG A 312 -22.91 -18.33 -7.66
C ARG A 312 -22.27 -17.19 -6.87
N THR A 313 -21.97 -16.06 -7.53
CA THR A 313 -21.49 -14.84 -6.88
C THR A 313 -22.52 -14.31 -5.88
N GLU A 314 -23.79 -14.20 -6.27
CA GLU A 314 -24.84 -13.73 -5.38
C GLU A 314 -25.11 -14.70 -4.22
N GLU A 315 -25.05 -16.01 -4.47
CA GLU A 315 -25.16 -17.03 -3.43
C GLU A 315 -24.07 -16.89 -2.38
N VAL A 316 -22.80 -16.78 -2.79
CA VAL A 316 -21.66 -16.62 -1.90
C VAL A 316 -21.75 -15.31 -1.12
N ILE A 317 -22.14 -14.20 -1.75
CA ILE A 317 -22.32 -12.91 -1.07
C ILE A 317 -23.41 -13.04 0.02
N ALA A 318 -24.54 -13.66 -0.31
CA ALA A 318 -25.64 -13.84 0.64
C ALA A 318 -25.23 -14.72 1.83
N GLU A 319 -24.56 -15.84 1.58
CA GLU A 319 -24.08 -16.74 2.62
C GLU A 319 -23.03 -16.08 3.54
N GLU A 320 -22.00 -15.47 2.97
CA GLU A 320 -20.94 -14.82 3.75
C GLU A 320 -21.47 -13.64 4.57
N THR A 321 -22.39 -12.85 4.00
CA THR A 321 -23.04 -11.74 4.71
C THR A 321 -23.93 -12.24 5.86
N ALA A 322 -24.71 -13.30 5.64
CA ALA A 322 -25.55 -13.88 6.66
C ALA A 322 -24.74 -14.44 7.83
N ALA A 323 -23.59 -15.06 7.53
CA ALA A 323 -22.71 -15.66 8.55
C ALA A 323 -22.14 -14.65 9.56
N ILE A 324 -22.01 -13.38 9.17
CA ILE A 324 -21.39 -12.33 10.03
C ILE A 324 -22.37 -11.29 10.54
N LYS A 325 -23.63 -11.36 10.14
CA LYS A 325 -24.65 -10.31 10.36
C LYS A 325 -24.81 -9.92 11.83
N ASP A 326 -24.90 -10.90 12.71
CA ASP A 326 -25.15 -10.66 14.14
C ASP A 326 -23.95 -10.02 14.83
N GLU A 327 -22.74 -10.51 14.54
CA GLU A 327 -21.51 -9.94 15.10
C GLU A 327 -21.28 -8.50 14.61
N MET A 328 -21.47 -8.25 13.32
CA MET A 328 -21.35 -6.90 12.78
C MET A 328 -22.40 -5.96 13.36
N GLY A 329 -23.63 -6.43 13.54
CA GLY A 329 -24.71 -5.68 14.19
C GLY A 329 -24.38 -5.31 15.64
N PHE A 330 -23.73 -6.21 16.37
CA PHE A 330 -23.26 -5.96 17.73
C PHE A 330 -22.18 -4.85 17.77
N TYR A 331 -21.13 -4.98 16.96
CA TYR A 331 -20.04 -3.98 16.95
C TYR A 331 -20.50 -2.63 16.39
N LYS A 332 -21.42 -2.62 15.41
CA LYS A 332 -22.01 -1.39 14.90
C LYS A 332 -22.69 -0.58 16.02
N LYS A 333 -23.52 -1.22 16.84
CA LYS A 333 -24.17 -0.56 18.00
C LYS A 333 -23.17 0.03 18.99
N MET A 334 -22.01 -0.61 19.17
CA MET A 334 -20.95 -0.09 20.04
C MET A 334 -20.27 1.15 19.44
N CYS A 335 -20.12 1.20 18.14
CA CYS A 335 -19.33 2.23 17.45
C CYS A 335 -20.15 3.39 16.90
N GLU A 336 -21.48 3.25 16.83
CA GLU A 336 -22.39 4.22 16.21
C GLU A 336 -22.22 5.63 16.78
N GLY A 337 -22.16 6.63 15.87
CA GLY A 337 -22.03 8.04 16.21
C GLY A 337 -20.60 8.49 16.59
N LYS A 338 -19.62 7.60 16.54
CA LYS A 338 -18.21 7.96 16.75
C LYS A 338 -17.60 8.51 15.47
N THR A 339 -16.48 9.23 15.62
CA THR A 339 -15.74 9.81 14.50
C THR A 339 -14.33 9.23 14.39
N ALA A 340 -13.80 9.25 13.18
CA ALA A 340 -12.46 8.78 12.87
C ALA A 340 -11.66 9.78 12.04
N VAL A 341 -10.35 9.70 12.17
CA VAL A 341 -9.38 10.27 11.24
C VAL A 341 -8.62 9.11 10.59
N LEU A 342 -8.42 9.16 9.28
CA LEU A 342 -7.65 8.18 8.51
C LEU A 342 -6.46 8.85 7.85
N PHE A 343 -5.25 8.43 8.23
CA PHE A 343 -4.04 8.86 7.54
C PHE A 343 -3.11 7.67 7.35
N VAL A 344 -3.16 7.10 6.15
CA VAL A 344 -2.48 5.84 5.81
C VAL A 344 -1.98 5.89 4.36
N GLY A 345 -1.07 5.01 4.00
CA GLY A 345 -0.54 4.96 2.64
C GLY A 345 -1.41 4.19 1.65
N GLY A 346 -1.12 4.40 0.37
CA GLY A 346 -1.78 3.72 -0.74
C GLY A 346 -3.28 4.01 -0.82
N SER A 347 -4.05 3.06 -1.37
CA SER A 347 -5.51 3.17 -1.45
C SER A 347 -6.23 2.90 -0.12
N ARG A 348 -5.51 2.63 0.97
CA ARG A 348 -6.10 2.08 2.20
C ARG A 348 -7.02 3.05 2.93
N ALA A 349 -6.74 4.35 2.96
CA ALA A 349 -7.66 5.31 3.57
C ALA A 349 -9.04 5.29 2.89
N HIS A 350 -9.06 5.22 1.55
CA HIS A 350 -10.29 5.07 0.76
C HIS A 350 -11.05 3.79 1.14
N HIS A 351 -10.34 2.66 1.21
CA HIS A 351 -10.95 1.38 1.53
C HIS A 351 -11.53 1.34 2.95
N TYR A 352 -10.78 1.80 3.95
CA TYR A 352 -11.24 1.77 5.35
C TYR A 352 -12.34 2.77 5.66
N GLN A 353 -12.46 3.85 4.90
CA GLN A 353 -13.57 4.80 5.03
C GLN A 353 -14.93 4.10 4.86
N GLY A 354 -15.05 3.21 3.86
CA GLY A 354 -16.25 2.40 3.65
C GLY A 354 -16.53 1.48 4.85
N LEU A 355 -15.54 0.71 5.28
CA LEU A 355 -15.68 -0.22 6.41
C LEU A 355 -16.01 0.49 7.74
N LEU A 356 -15.43 1.66 8.00
CA LEU A 356 -15.79 2.47 9.18
C LEU A 356 -17.25 2.90 9.15
N ARG A 357 -17.77 3.28 7.99
CA ARG A 357 -19.18 3.62 7.80
C ARG A 357 -20.11 2.43 8.08
N GLU A 358 -19.71 1.22 7.66
CA GLU A 358 -20.46 -0.02 7.93
C GLU A 358 -20.60 -0.29 9.44
N ILE A 359 -19.62 0.08 10.24
CA ILE A 359 -19.65 -0.05 11.71
C ILE A 359 -20.13 1.22 12.43
N GLY A 360 -20.68 2.20 11.71
CA GLY A 360 -21.29 3.39 12.31
C GLY A 360 -20.32 4.50 12.71
N ILE A 361 -19.07 4.47 12.23
CA ILE A 361 -18.06 5.50 12.48
C ILE A 361 -17.95 6.42 11.25
N GLU A 362 -18.02 7.73 11.48
CA GLU A 362 -17.86 8.73 10.44
C GLU A 362 -16.41 9.22 10.32
N THR A 363 -15.86 9.24 9.10
CA THR A 363 -14.55 9.81 8.83
C THR A 363 -14.67 11.33 8.68
N VAL A 364 -14.03 12.10 9.57
CA VAL A 364 -14.09 13.57 9.60
C VAL A 364 -12.83 14.23 9.03
N ALA A 365 -11.73 13.49 8.94
CA ALA A 365 -10.54 13.89 8.21
C ALA A 365 -9.85 12.66 7.63
N ALA A 366 -9.29 12.79 6.43
CA ALA A 366 -8.54 11.71 5.80
C ALA A 366 -7.41 12.23 4.91
N GLY A 367 -6.44 11.37 4.64
CA GLY A 367 -5.35 11.65 3.73
C GLY A 367 -4.47 10.45 3.51
N TYR A 368 -3.51 10.61 2.62
CA TYR A 368 -2.54 9.58 2.30
C TYR A 368 -1.12 10.00 2.60
N GLU A 369 -0.32 9.04 3.03
CA GLU A 369 1.12 9.12 2.90
C GLU A 369 1.49 8.80 1.44
N PHE A 370 2.44 9.53 0.84
CA PHE A 370 3.00 9.25 -0.49
C PHE A 370 1.97 9.14 -1.63
N ALA A 371 0.90 9.93 -1.59
CA ALA A 371 -0.11 9.97 -2.64
C ALA A 371 0.33 10.75 -3.88
N HIS A 372 -0.42 10.53 -4.96
CA HIS A 372 -0.50 11.40 -6.12
C HIS A 372 -1.91 12.02 -6.19
N ARG A 373 -2.13 13.01 -7.04
CA ARG A 373 -3.43 13.68 -7.15
C ARG A 373 -4.57 12.72 -7.49
N ASP A 374 -4.29 11.74 -8.33
CA ASP A 374 -5.25 10.71 -8.74
C ASP A 374 -5.76 9.85 -7.57
N ASP A 375 -4.98 9.69 -6.49
CA ASP A 375 -5.46 9.02 -5.28
C ASP A 375 -6.60 9.79 -4.60
N TYR A 376 -6.61 11.11 -4.72
CA TYR A 376 -7.64 11.99 -4.17
C TYR A 376 -8.79 12.29 -5.14
N GLU A 377 -8.47 12.54 -6.40
CA GLU A 377 -9.39 13.07 -7.42
C GLU A 377 -9.89 11.99 -8.40
N GLY A 378 -9.25 10.81 -8.42
CA GLY A 378 -9.54 9.71 -9.36
C GLY A 378 -8.61 9.68 -10.57
N ARG A 379 -8.63 8.56 -11.29
CA ARG A 379 -7.71 8.29 -12.39
C ARG A 379 -7.79 9.31 -13.55
N ASP A 380 -8.94 9.91 -13.77
CA ASP A 380 -9.19 10.82 -14.90
C ASP A 380 -8.27 12.05 -14.91
N VAL A 381 -7.65 12.39 -13.76
CA VAL A 381 -6.71 13.53 -13.68
C VAL A 381 -5.28 13.17 -14.10
N ILE A 382 -4.97 11.89 -14.38
CA ILE A 382 -3.59 11.46 -14.75
C ILE A 382 -3.06 12.19 -15.98
N PRO A 383 -3.81 12.39 -17.07
CA PRO A 383 -3.29 13.10 -18.25
C PRO A 383 -2.83 14.53 -17.96
N ASP A 384 -3.40 15.16 -16.93
CA ASP A 384 -3.11 16.55 -16.53
C ASP A 384 -2.05 16.65 -15.43
N ILE A 385 -1.62 15.50 -14.86
CA ILE A 385 -0.61 15.46 -13.79
C ILE A 385 0.78 15.36 -14.39
N LYS A 386 1.63 16.33 -14.09
CA LYS A 386 3.07 16.12 -14.21
C LYS A 386 3.56 15.30 -13.03
N ILE A 387 3.81 14.04 -13.24
CA ILE A 387 4.38 13.12 -12.22
C ILE A 387 5.88 13.39 -12.07
N ASP A 388 6.25 14.64 -11.96
CA ASP A 388 7.64 15.11 -12.02
C ASP A 388 8.49 14.62 -10.83
N ALA A 389 7.88 14.39 -9.69
CA ALA A 389 8.65 14.09 -8.48
C ALA A 389 9.15 12.63 -8.46
N ASP A 390 8.40 11.70 -9.08
CA ASP A 390 8.81 10.31 -9.18
C ASP A 390 9.58 10.03 -10.48
N SER A 391 9.16 10.63 -11.59
CA SER A 391 9.67 10.28 -12.92
C SER A 391 11.07 10.81 -13.25
N ARG A 392 11.51 11.89 -12.60
CA ARG A 392 12.81 12.53 -12.93
C ARG A 392 14.04 11.63 -12.81
N ASN A 393 14.00 10.64 -11.94
CA ASN A 393 15.14 9.77 -11.63
C ASN A 393 14.81 8.29 -11.85
N ILE A 394 13.72 8.00 -12.54
CA ILE A 394 13.27 6.66 -12.85
C ILE A 394 13.23 6.51 -14.36
N GLU A 395 13.90 5.50 -14.88
CA GLU A 395 13.79 5.13 -16.27
C GLU A 395 12.39 4.57 -16.52
N GLU A 396 11.67 5.17 -17.47
CA GLU A 396 10.39 4.63 -17.90
C GLU A 396 10.63 3.41 -18.80
N LEU A 397 9.86 2.36 -18.55
CA LEU A 397 9.88 1.18 -19.38
C LEU A 397 8.97 1.41 -20.60
N ASP A 398 9.55 1.47 -21.81
CA ASP A 398 8.79 1.49 -23.07
C ASP A 398 8.19 0.11 -23.32
N VAL A 399 6.90 -0.04 -23.03
CA VAL A 399 6.17 -1.30 -23.19
C VAL A 399 5.38 -1.27 -24.48
N LYS A 400 5.65 -2.25 -25.35
CA LYS A 400 4.95 -2.45 -26.61
C LYS A 400 4.16 -3.76 -26.58
N GLN A 401 3.15 -3.84 -27.41
CA GLN A 401 2.39 -5.06 -27.64
C GLN A 401 3.32 -6.22 -28.04
N ASP A 402 3.20 -7.34 -27.36
CA ASP A 402 3.95 -8.54 -27.68
C ASP A 402 3.34 -9.25 -28.90
N GLU A 403 4.12 -9.48 -29.93
CA GLU A 403 3.62 -10.05 -31.21
C GLU A 403 3.09 -11.48 -31.05
N LYS A 404 3.60 -12.25 -30.07
CA LYS A 404 3.26 -13.68 -29.89
C LYS A 404 2.24 -13.91 -28.77
N MET A 405 2.35 -13.16 -27.69
CA MET A 405 1.58 -13.39 -26.46
C MET A 405 0.40 -12.43 -26.29
N TYR A 406 0.34 -11.34 -27.09
CA TYR A 406 -0.80 -10.44 -27.02
C TYR A 406 -2.10 -11.15 -27.43
N ARG A 407 -3.08 -11.11 -26.57
CA ARG A 407 -4.43 -11.62 -26.83
C ARG A 407 -5.46 -10.66 -26.26
N LEU A 408 -6.31 -10.14 -27.14
CA LEU A 408 -7.42 -9.31 -26.71
C LEU A 408 -8.44 -10.17 -25.94
N ARG A 409 -8.69 -9.84 -24.66
CA ARG A 409 -9.64 -10.56 -23.78
C ARG A 409 -11.09 -10.15 -24.03
N LEU A 410 -11.30 -8.90 -24.48
CA LEU A 410 -12.59 -8.32 -24.80
C LEU A 410 -12.55 -7.66 -26.18
N SER A 411 -13.65 -7.68 -26.93
CA SER A 411 -13.76 -6.79 -28.09
C SER A 411 -13.77 -5.33 -27.64
N LYS A 412 -13.43 -4.41 -28.54
CA LYS A 412 -13.43 -2.97 -28.23
C LYS A 412 -14.84 -2.49 -27.82
N GLU A 413 -15.86 -2.98 -28.48
CA GLU A 413 -17.25 -2.66 -28.19
C GLU A 413 -17.64 -3.11 -26.78
N LYS A 414 -17.30 -4.35 -26.42
CA LYS A 414 -17.57 -4.90 -25.09
C LYS A 414 -16.78 -4.19 -24.00
N TYR A 415 -15.53 -3.81 -24.27
CA TYR A 415 -14.71 -3.03 -23.35
C TYR A 415 -15.35 -1.68 -23.04
N GLU A 416 -15.77 -0.92 -24.06
CA GLU A 416 -16.42 0.39 -23.88
C GLU A 416 -17.80 0.29 -23.23
N GLU A 417 -18.53 -0.80 -23.44
CA GLU A 417 -19.78 -1.09 -22.74
C GLU A 417 -19.53 -1.32 -21.25
N LEU A 418 -18.62 -2.24 -20.91
CA LEU A 418 -18.31 -2.60 -19.52
C LEU A 418 -17.71 -1.42 -18.74
N LYS A 419 -16.89 -0.59 -19.37
CA LYS A 419 -16.28 0.58 -18.74
C LYS A 419 -17.31 1.59 -18.19
N LYS A 420 -18.54 1.59 -18.72
CA LYS A 420 -19.65 2.43 -18.21
C LYS A 420 -20.27 1.88 -16.94
N GLU A 421 -20.06 0.62 -16.63
CA GLU A 421 -20.80 -0.11 -15.62
C GLU A 421 -19.91 -0.63 -14.47
N ILE A 422 -18.64 -0.91 -14.77
CA ILE A 422 -17.64 -1.35 -13.81
C ILE A 422 -16.38 -0.49 -13.90
N PRO A 423 -15.55 -0.42 -12.86
CA PRO A 423 -14.32 0.39 -12.84
C PRO A 423 -13.19 -0.29 -13.63
N LEU A 424 -13.44 -0.53 -14.93
CA LEU A 424 -12.47 -1.14 -15.84
C LEU A 424 -11.42 -0.10 -16.23
N SER A 425 -10.16 -0.43 -15.95
CA SER A 425 -8.97 0.44 -16.16
C SER A 425 -9.16 1.86 -15.58
N SER A 426 -9.95 2.00 -14.51
CA SER A 426 -10.26 3.26 -13.84
C SER A 426 -10.44 3.04 -12.33
N TYR A 427 -10.36 4.12 -11.55
CA TYR A 427 -10.66 4.15 -10.12
C TYR A 427 -11.13 5.53 -9.68
N PRO A 428 -12.04 5.61 -8.69
CA PRO A 428 -12.42 6.86 -8.07
C PRO A 428 -11.33 7.35 -7.11
N GLY A 429 -11.30 8.64 -6.82
CA GLY A 429 -10.46 9.21 -5.78
C GLY A 429 -11.12 9.21 -4.40
N LEU A 430 -10.32 9.36 -3.35
CA LEU A 430 -10.78 9.41 -1.97
C LEU A 430 -11.90 10.44 -1.75
N MET A 431 -11.78 11.61 -2.39
CA MET A 431 -12.73 12.72 -2.20
C MET A 431 -14.14 12.42 -2.71
N THR A 432 -14.30 11.49 -3.65
CA THR A 432 -15.62 11.19 -4.24
C THR A 432 -16.59 10.57 -3.24
N GLU A 433 -16.09 9.88 -2.23
CA GLU A 433 -16.89 9.21 -1.20
C GLU A 433 -16.95 9.97 0.13
N MET A 434 -16.28 11.13 0.22
CA MET A 434 -16.26 11.94 1.43
C MET A 434 -17.43 12.93 1.46
N LYS A 435 -17.99 13.12 2.64
CA LYS A 435 -19.02 14.14 2.88
C LYS A 435 -18.44 15.55 2.82
N ASP A 436 -19.27 16.51 2.46
CA ASP A 436 -18.93 17.92 2.52
C ASP A 436 -18.53 18.34 3.95
N GLY A 437 -17.51 19.17 4.05
CA GLY A 437 -16.91 19.57 5.31
C GLY A 437 -15.80 18.65 5.81
N THR A 438 -15.60 17.46 5.23
CA THR A 438 -14.47 16.60 5.61
C THR A 438 -13.13 17.25 5.22
N ILE A 439 -12.14 17.15 6.11
CA ILE A 439 -10.80 17.69 5.88
C ILE A 439 -9.96 16.63 5.16
N VAL A 440 -9.37 17.00 4.03
CA VAL A 440 -8.43 16.17 3.29
C VAL A 440 -7.04 16.77 3.40
N VAL A 441 -6.07 15.97 3.86
CA VAL A 441 -4.69 16.42 4.08
C VAL A 441 -3.73 15.47 3.40
N ASP A 442 -2.93 16.00 2.46
CA ASP A 442 -1.82 15.24 1.87
C ASP A 442 -0.56 15.34 2.73
N ASP A 443 0.14 14.22 2.89
CA ASP A 443 1.42 14.16 3.64
C ASP A 443 1.35 14.85 5.02
N LEU A 444 0.40 14.44 5.85
CA LEU A 444 0.20 14.94 7.21
C LEU A 444 1.51 14.89 8.02
N ASN A 445 1.83 15.95 8.75
CA ASN A 445 2.94 15.97 9.69
C ASN A 445 2.46 15.93 11.15
N HIS A 446 3.38 15.72 12.10
CA HIS A 446 3.03 15.56 13.51
C HIS A 446 2.34 16.77 14.12
N PHE A 447 2.72 17.99 13.71
CA PHE A 447 2.07 19.22 14.19
C PHE A 447 0.62 19.29 13.73
N GLU A 448 0.37 19.00 12.46
CA GLU A 448 -0.99 18.95 11.89
C GLU A 448 -1.83 17.84 12.54
N THR A 449 -1.24 16.65 12.77
CA THR A 449 -1.87 15.56 13.51
C THR A 449 -2.32 16.02 14.90
N GLU A 450 -1.46 16.70 15.63
CA GLU A 450 -1.79 17.23 16.96
C GLU A 450 -2.95 18.23 16.90
N MET A 451 -2.93 19.15 15.95
CA MET A 451 -3.97 20.16 15.78
C MET A 451 -5.32 19.55 15.41
N LEU A 452 -5.32 18.55 14.49
CA LEU A 452 -6.54 17.82 14.12
C LEU A 452 -7.14 17.07 15.30
N ILE A 453 -6.32 16.36 16.09
CA ILE A 453 -6.79 15.60 17.25
C ILE A 453 -7.40 16.54 18.31
N LYS A 454 -6.74 17.66 18.60
CA LYS A 454 -7.24 18.65 19.58
C LYS A 454 -8.59 19.25 19.17
N ALA A 455 -8.78 19.49 17.87
CA ALA A 455 -9.98 20.13 17.35
C ALA A 455 -11.12 19.14 17.11
N LEU A 456 -10.83 17.99 16.48
CA LEU A 456 -11.83 17.02 16.03
C LEU A 456 -12.16 15.98 17.09
N LYS A 457 -11.24 15.70 18.03
CA LYS A 457 -11.37 14.73 19.12
C LYS A 457 -11.91 13.36 18.62
N PRO A 458 -11.29 12.74 17.61
CA PRO A 458 -11.78 11.50 17.04
C PRO A 458 -11.71 10.38 18.06
N ALA A 459 -12.65 9.43 18.00
CA ALA A 459 -12.61 8.23 18.82
C ALA A 459 -11.58 7.21 18.31
N PHE A 460 -11.33 7.24 16.99
CA PHE A 460 -10.41 6.36 16.32
C PHE A 460 -9.50 7.14 15.36
N PHE A 461 -8.23 6.77 15.32
CA PHE A 461 -7.28 7.27 14.34
C PHE A 461 -6.58 6.09 13.65
N GLY A 462 -6.97 5.80 12.40
CA GLY A 462 -6.25 4.86 11.55
C GLY A 462 -4.98 5.51 11.04
N SER A 463 -3.82 5.04 11.48
CA SER A 463 -2.52 5.68 11.22
C SER A 463 -1.57 4.82 10.43
N GLY A 464 -0.53 5.44 9.88
CA GLY A 464 0.67 4.76 9.40
C GLY A 464 1.55 4.22 10.54
N ILE A 465 2.67 3.61 10.19
CA ILE A 465 3.59 2.98 11.17
C ILE A 465 4.14 3.99 12.18
N LYS A 466 4.34 5.23 11.76
CA LYS A 466 5.11 6.23 12.53
C LYS A 466 4.26 7.04 13.50
N ASP A 467 2.97 7.21 13.22
CA ASP A 467 2.11 8.16 13.94
C ASP A 467 1.45 7.58 15.18
N LYS A 468 1.20 6.28 15.20
CA LYS A 468 0.42 5.60 16.24
C LYS A 468 0.77 6.04 17.67
N TYR A 469 2.05 6.04 18.00
CA TYR A 469 2.48 6.30 19.38
C TYR A 469 2.28 7.75 19.81
N ILE A 470 2.41 8.69 18.89
CA ILE A 470 2.14 10.12 19.16
C ILE A 470 0.66 10.30 19.42
N ILE A 471 -0.18 9.73 18.56
CA ILE A 471 -1.64 9.79 18.68
C ILE A 471 -2.12 9.18 20.00
N GLN A 472 -1.61 8.01 20.35
CA GLN A 472 -1.93 7.34 21.61
C GLN A 472 -1.52 8.16 22.84
N LYS A 473 -0.37 8.84 22.80
CA LYS A 473 0.06 9.77 23.86
C LYS A 473 -0.87 10.98 24.00
N MET A 474 -1.68 11.26 23.00
CA MET A 474 -2.74 12.28 23.06
C MET A 474 -4.07 11.79 23.61
N GLY A 475 -4.16 10.52 24.00
CA GLY A 475 -5.36 9.92 24.55
C GLY A 475 -6.38 9.48 23.49
N VAL A 476 -5.94 9.21 22.26
CA VAL A 476 -6.80 8.72 21.17
C VAL A 476 -6.39 7.29 20.81
N TYR A 477 -7.38 6.41 20.69
CA TYR A 477 -7.11 5.06 20.19
C TYR A 477 -6.61 5.13 18.74
N SER A 478 -5.43 4.57 18.50
CA SER A 478 -4.84 4.51 17.19
C SER A 478 -4.37 3.10 16.86
N LYS A 479 -4.63 2.69 15.60
CA LYS A 479 -4.22 1.42 15.05
C LYS A 479 -3.41 1.63 13.77
N GLN A 480 -2.32 0.87 13.65
CA GLN A 480 -1.52 0.89 12.42
C GLN A 480 -2.24 0.12 11.31
N MET A 481 -2.55 0.83 10.23
CA MET A 481 -3.26 0.24 9.09
C MET A 481 -2.32 -0.40 8.06
N HIS A 482 -1.00 -0.27 8.23
CA HIS A 482 0.01 -0.95 7.40
C HIS A 482 0.46 -2.31 7.96
N SER A 483 0.20 -2.58 9.25
CA SER A 483 0.67 -3.78 9.92
C SER A 483 -0.41 -4.47 10.75
N TYR A 484 -1.56 -3.83 10.89
CA TYR A 484 -2.67 -4.26 11.74
C TYR A 484 -2.29 -4.52 13.20
N ASP A 485 -1.12 -3.99 13.64
CA ASP A 485 -0.55 -4.29 14.97
C ASP A 485 -0.48 -5.79 15.26
N TYR A 486 -0.12 -6.59 14.24
CA TYR A 486 -0.06 -8.06 14.27
C TYR A 486 -1.41 -8.78 14.37
N SER A 487 -2.54 -8.08 14.25
CA SER A 487 -3.88 -8.67 14.11
C SER A 487 -4.25 -8.86 12.63
N GLY A 488 -5.52 -9.04 12.31
CA GLY A 488 -6.05 -9.31 10.98
C GLY A 488 -6.45 -10.79 10.81
N PRO A 489 -6.93 -11.21 9.63
CA PRO A 489 -7.15 -10.35 8.44
C PRO A 489 -8.20 -9.25 8.67
N TYR A 490 -8.18 -8.19 7.82
CA TYR A 490 -9.21 -7.15 7.79
C TYR A 490 -9.94 -7.06 6.44
N ALA A 491 -9.42 -7.72 5.41
CA ALA A 491 -10.11 -7.89 4.14
C ALA A 491 -11.11 -9.06 4.21
N GLY A 492 -12.08 -9.05 3.30
CA GLY A 492 -13.13 -10.06 3.23
C GLY A 492 -14.19 -9.94 4.33
N TYR A 493 -15.12 -10.86 4.34
CA TYR A 493 -16.25 -10.83 5.28
C TYR A 493 -15.82 -11.07 6.72
N ARG A 494 -15.00 -12.09 6.97
CA ARG A 494 -14.45 -12.38 8.32
C ARG A 494 -13.49 -11.29 8.77
N GLY A 495 -12.77 -10.71 7.82
CA GLY A 495 -11.86 -9.61 8.07
C GLY A 495 -12.58 -8.34 8.53
N ALA A 496 -13.77 -8.05 7.98
CA ALA A 496 -14.61 -6.94 8.43
C ALA A 496 -15.04 -7.11 9.90
N VAL A 497 -15.39 -8.32 10.33
CA VAL A 497 -15.71 -8.63 11.74
C VAL A 497 -14.49 -8.43 12.63
N ASN A 498 -13.33 -8.93 12.24
CA ASN A 498 -12.08 -8.76 13.00
C ASN A 498 -11.74 -7.28 13.19
N PHE A 499 -11.88 -6.49 12.13
CA PHE A 499 -11.68 -5.04 12.20
C PHE A 499 -12.68 -4.38 13.15
N ALA A 500 -13.98 -4.69 13.00
CA ALA A 500 -15.03 -4.14 13.84
C ALA A 500 -14.81 -4.45 15.32
N LYS A 501 -14.42 -5.69 15.64
CA LYS A 501 -14.06 -6.14 16.99
C LYS A 501 -12.89 -5.35 17.55
N ASP A 502 -11.81 -5.24 16.81
CA ASP A 502 -10.60 -4.54 17.24
C ASP A 502 -10.85 -3.05 17.48
N VAL A 503 -11.60 -2.40 16.57
CA VAL A 503 -11.97 -0.99 16.73
C VAL A 503 -12.91 -0.78 17.90
N ALA A 504 -13.97 -1.59 18.03
CA ALA A 504 -14.90 -1.50 19.14
C ALA A 504 -14.20 -1.68 20.50
N ALA A 505 -13.34 -2.68 20.63
CA ALA A 505 -12.55 -2.90 21.84
C ALA A 505 -11.65 -1.71 22.16
N GLY A 506 -10.96 -1.17 21.14
CA GLY A 506 -10.05 -0.05 21.29
C GLY A 506 -10.74 1.25 21.70
N VAL A 507 -11.84 1.64 21.02
CA VAL A 507 -12.54 2.90 21.30
C VAL A 507 -13.30 2.90 22.63
N HIS A 508 -13.60 1.72 23.18
CA HIS A 508 -14.24 1.58 24.49
C HIS A 508 -13.26 1.34 25.64
N THR A 509 -11.98 1.20 25.35
CA THR A 509 -10.97 1.02 26.39
C THR A 509 -10.82 2.30 27.22
N PRO A 510 -11.06 2.27 28.54
CA PRO A 510 -10.97 3.47 29.38
C PRO A 510 -9.55 4.00 29.53
N ALA A 511 -8.53 3.21 29.16
CA ALA A 511 -7.13 3.60 29.25
C ALA A 511 -6.82 4.94 28.58
N TRP A 512 -7.48 5.26 27.47
CA TRP A 512 -7.23 6.50 26.73
C TRP A 512 -7.64 7.75 27.50
N SER A 513 -8.64 7.68 28.38
CA SER A 513 -9.05 8.79 29.23
C SER A 513 -8.03 9.13 30.32
N TYR A 514 -7.17 8.18 30.68
CA TYR A 514 -6.11 8.37 31.69
C TYR A 514 -4.79 8.87 31.10
N VAL A 515 -4.65 8.87 29.76
CA VAL A 515 -3.45 9.36 29.12
C VAL A 515 -3.43 10.89 29.13
N THR A 516 -2.47 11.45 29.83
CA THR A 516 -2.20 12.89 29.80
C THR A 516 -1.03 13.14 28.86
N PRO A 517 -1.21 13.89 27.75
CA PRO A 517 -0.13 14.24 26.86
C PRO A 517 1.01 14.91 27.62
N PRO A 518 2.29 14.64 27.31
CA PRO A 518 3.44 15.21 28.01
C PRO A 518 3.44 16.74 28.07
N TRP A 519 2.90 17.40 27.06
CA TRP A 519 2.77 18.86 26.98
C TRP A 519 1.58 19.44 27.74
N LYS A 520 0.70 18.63 28.32
CA LYS A 520 -0.36 19.06 29.23
C LYS A 520 0.04 18.95 30.71
N LYS A 521 1.21 18.38 30.99
CA LYS A 521 1.75 18.47 32.35
C LYS A 521 2.00 19.93 32.63
N GLU A 522 1.31 20.47 33.63
CA GLU A 522 1.43 21.88 34.04
C GLU A 522 2.92 22.25 34.20
N PRO A 523 3.32 23.49 33.86
CA PRO A 523 4.67 23.98 34.08
C PRO A 523 5.16 23.87 35.53
N SER A 524 4.24 23.62 36.48
CA SER A 524 4.48 23.53 37.91
C SER A 524 5.52 22.50 38.38
N LEU A 525 5.83 21.47 37.58
CA LEU A 525 6.86 20.49 37.96
C LEU A 525 8.27 20.83 37.43
N VAL A 526 8.38 21.56 36.33
CA VAL A 526 9.67 21.98 35.78
C VAL A 526 10.13 23.33 36.40
N GLY A 527 9.19 24.21 36.70
CA GLY A 527 9.48 25.50 37.38
C GLY A 527 9.88 25.33 38.85
N LYS A 528 9.24 24.41 39.59
CA LYS A 528 9.55 24.20 41.02
C LYS A 528 10.90 23.54 41.28
N VAL A 529 11.41 22.73 40.36
CA VAL A 529 12.77 22.14 40.49
C VAL A 529 13.87 23.19 40.21
N ALA A 530 13.58 24.23 39.45
CA ALA A 530 14.51 25.31 39.19
C ALA A 530 14.54 26.38 40.28
N GLU A 531 13.46 26.53 41.07
CA GLU A 531 13.38 27.48 42.20
C GLU A 531 13.85 26.88 43.53
N GLU A 532 13.86 25.53 43.70
CA GLU A 532 14.40 24.87 44.89
C GLU A 532 15.90 24.55 44.82
N GLY A 533 16.57 24.86 43.68
CA GLY A 533 17.98 24.62 43.43
C GLY A 533 18.81 25.90 43.22
N ALA A 534 18.30 27.07 43.52
CA ALA A 534 19.03 28.36 43.42
C ALA A 534 19.35 28.94 44.79
#